data_9ae3ff54d1c0cc4add02f31c4b4fa98e
#
_entry.id   9ae3ff54d1c0cc4add02f31c4b4fa98e
#
_cell.length_a   1.000
_cell.length_b   1.000
_cell.length_c   1.000
_cell.angle_alpha   90.00
_cell.angle_beta   90.00
_cell.angle_gamma   90.00
#
_symmetry.space_group_name_H-M   'P 1'
#
loop_
_entity.id
_entity.type
_entity.pdbx_description
1 polymer ?
#
loop_
_entity_poly.entity_id
_entity_poly.type
_entity_poly.pdbx_seq_one_letter_code
_entity_poly.pdbx_strand_id
1 'polypeptide(L)'
;MSNMKSPLPQCASMVRIQNILSGKWKITILWYIAEYEVQRFGELRRRLGDITQSTLTKQLRELEQDGFVSRYVYQEVPPKVEYSLTELGKNFVPILQEMKKWSDIHLM
;
A
#
# COMPACT_ATOMS: atom_id res chain seq x y z
N MET A 1 32.13 6.06 14.02
CA MET A 1 31.86 6.13 13.54
C MET A 1 31.51 6.55 12.98
N SER A 2 31.25 6.67 12.83
CA SER A 2 30.95 7.04 12.28
C SER A 2 30.47 7.24 11.51
N ASN A 3 30.20 7.07 11.32
CA ASN A 3 29.81 7.20 10.56
C ASN A 3 28.80 7.44 10.16
N MET A 4 28.28 7.60 10.52
CA MET A 4 27.37 7.78 10.19
C MET A 4 26.95 8.69 9.53
N LYS A 5 26.83 9.02 9.19
CA LYS A 5 26.69 9.99 8.40
C LYS A 5 25.55 9.87 7.58
N SER A 6 25.40 10.51 6.46
CA SER A 6 24.26 10.40 5.54
C SER A 6 24.02 8.94 5.15
N PRO A 7 22.82 8.62 4.66
CA PRO A 7 22.55 7.25 4.23
C PRO A 7 23.56 6.80 3.21
N LEU A 8 24.03 5.59 3.38
CA LEU A 8 24.97 5.01 2.45
C LEU A 8 24.28 4.66 1.15
N PRO A 9 24.98 4.73 0.00
CA PRO A 9 24.38 4.39 -1.28
C PRO A 9 23.76 3.01 -1.29
N GLN A 10 24.39 2.03 -0.64
CA GLN A 10 23.84 0.68 -0.61
C GLN A 10 22.55 0.59 0.20
N CYS A 11 22.22 1.59 1.00
CA CYS A 11 20.98 1.63 1.76
C CYS A 11 19.88 2.40 1.06
N ALA A 12 20.18 3.04 -0.06
CA ALA A 12 19.22 3.94 -0.70
C ALA A 12 17.96 3.23 -1.15
N SER A 13 18.07 2.00 -1.65
CA SER A 13 16.91 1.24 -2.09
C SER A 13 16.00 0.88 -0.92
N MET A 14 16.58 0.55 0.22
CA MET A 14 15.76 0.25 1.41
C MET A 14 15.07 1.50 1.92
N VAL A 15 15.76 2.64 1.89
CA VAL A 15 15.16 3.90 2.30
C VAL A 15 14.00 4.27 1.39
N ARG A 16 14.15 4.06 0.09
CA ARG A 16 13.07 4.34 -0.87
C ARG A 16 11.81 3.55 -0.56
N ILE A 17 11.96 2.23 -0.39
CA ILE A 17 10.77 1.42 -0.13
C ILE A 17 10.19 1.71 1.25
N GLN A 18 11.03 1.99 2.23
CA GLN A 18 10.56 2.38 3.54
C GLN A 18 9.71 3.64 3.49
N ASN A 19 10.15 4.65 2.73
CA ASN A 19 9.39 5.89 2.59
C ASN A 19 8.06 5.67 1.88
N ILE A 20 8.05 4.83 0.86
CA ILE A 20 6.82 4.53 0.13
C ILE A 20 5.81 3.82 1.03
N LEU A 21 6.27 2.87 1.83
CA LEU A 21 5.39 2.06 2.67
C LEU A 21 5.18 2.63 4.07
N SER A 22 5.70 3.83 4.33
CA SER A 22 5.55 4.43 5.66
C SER A 22 4.08 4.72 5.94
N GLY A 23 3.69 4.49 7.20
CA GLY A 23 2.31 4.61 7.60
C GLY A 23 1.78 3.25 8.02
N LYS A 24 0.86 3.28 8.96
CA LYS A 24 0.39 2.06 9.60
C LYS A 24 -0.34 1.11 8.66
N TRP A 25 -0.97 1.64 7.61
CA TRP A 25 -1.98 0.88 6.87
C TRP A 25 -1.56 0.48 5.46
N LYS A 26 -0.48 1.05 4.91
CA LYS A 26 -0.20 0.91 3.47
C LYS A 26 0.04 -0.53 3.03
N ILE A 27 0.79 -1.30 3.82
CA ILE A 27 1.05 -2.70 3.48
C ILE A 27 -0.25 -3.48 3.42
N THR A 28 -1.12 -3.28 4.40
CA THR A 28 -2.41 -3.98 4.45
C THR A 28 -3.35 -3.51 3.34
N ILE A 29 -3.31 -2.22 3.01
CA ILE A 29 -4.09 -1.70 1.89
C ILE A 29 -3.69 -2.41 0.60
N LEU A 30 -2.39 -2.48 0.34
CA LEU A 30 -1.90 -3.16 -0.86
C LEU A 30 -2.29 -4.62 -0.87
N TRP A 31 -2.22 -5.27 0.28
CA TRP A 31 -2.61 -6.67 0.40
C TRP A 31 -4.06 -6.89 -0.01
N TYR A 32 -4.98 -6.07 0.51
CA TYR A 32 -6.40 -6.25 0.19
C TYR A 32 -6.72 -5.91 -1.25
N ILE A 33 -6.07 -4.88 -1.83
CA ILE A 33 -6.30 -4.58 -3.24
C ILE A 33 -5.79 -5.73 -4.11
N ALA A 34 -4.64 -6.32 -3.75
CA ALA A 34 -4.10 -7.47 -4.47
C ALA A 34 -5.04 -8.67 -4.38
N GLU A 35 -5.56 -8.92 -3.18
CA GLU A 35 -6.39 -10.10 -2.90
C GLU A 35 -7.70 -10.07 -3.69
N TYR A 36 -8.31 -8.90 -3.80
CA TYR A 36 -9.63 -8.76 -4.40
C TYR A 36 -9.59 -8.06 -5.76
N GLU A 37 -8.40 -7.74 -6.25
CA GLU A 37 -8.08 -7.13 -7.54
C GLU A 37 -8.60 -5.71 -7.69
N VAL A 38 -9.86 -5.46 -7.36
CA VAL A 38 -10.47 -4.14 -7.45
C VAL A 38 -11.24 -3.90 -6.17
N GLN A 39 -11.04 -2.74 -5.56
CA GLN A 39 -11.69 -2.40 -4.31
C GLN A 39 -12.31 -1.01 -4.37
N ARG A 40 -13.55 -0.90 -3.92
CA ARG A 40 -14.15 0.39 -3.66
C ARG A 40 -13.68 0.91 -2.31
N PHE A 41 -13.73 2.22 -2.16
CA PHE A 41 -13.27 2.88 -0.94
C PHE A 41 -13.97 2.32 0.32
N GLY A 42 -15.29 2.23 0.27
CA GLY A 42 -16.05 1.73 1.42
C GLY A 42 -15.78 0.28 1.76
N GLU A 43 -15.59 -0.55 0.73
CA GLU A 43 -15.24 -1.95 0.95
C GLU A 43 -13.89 -2.08 1.62
N LEU A 44 -12.93 -1.32 1.11
CA LEU A 44 -11.58 -1.35 1.65
C LEU A 44 -11.57 -0.87 3.09
N ARG A 45 -12.31 0.19 3.38
CA ARG A 45 -12.40 0.71 4.75
C ARG A 45 -12.99 -0.32 5.71
N ARG A 46 -14.03 -1.03 5.28
CA ARG A 46 -14.63 -2.08 6.12
C ARG A 46 -13.64 -3.18 6.42
N ARG A 47 -12.85 -3.59 5.44
CA ARG A 47 -11.86 -4.66 5.64
C ARG A 47 -10.75 -4.25 6.58
N LEU A 48 -10.38 -2.97 6.55
CA LEU A 48 -9.31 -2.46 7.40
C LEU A 48 -9.75 -2.21 8.84
N GLY A 49 -11.04 -2.01 9.06
CA GLY A 49 -11.59 -1.86 10.41
C GLY A 49 -11.51 -0.43 10.92
N ASP A 50 -10.56 -0.17 11.79
CA ASP A 50 -10.56 1.07 12.60
C ASP A 50 -9.98 2.28 11.88
N ILE A 51 -9.70 2.19 10.61
CA ILE A 51 -9.12 3.32 9.89
C ILE A 51 -10.16 4.41 9.68
N THR A 52 -9.74 5.67 9.86
CA THR A 52 -10.64 6.79 9.57
C THR A 52 -10.67 7.05 8.07
N GLN A 53 -11.75 7.71 7.64
CA GLN A 53 -11.88 8.06 6.23
C GLN A 53 -10.74 8.95 5.75
N SER A 54 -10.33 9.92 6.57
CA SER A 54 -9.26 10.83 6.18
C SER A 54 -7.92 10.12 6.08
N THR A 55 -7.64 9.20 6.99
CA THR A 55 -6.39 8.45 6.95
C THR A 55 -6.34 7.55 5.72
N LEU A 56 -7.43 6.86 5.42
CA LEU A 56 -7.47 5.99 4.24
C LEU A 56 -7.30 6.81 2.97
N THR A 57 -7.99 7.94 2.88
CA THR A 57 -7.85 8.84 1.74
C THR A 57 -6.40 9.26 1.55
N LYS A 58 -5.76 9.66 2.64
CA LYS A 58 -4.38 10.13 2.57
C LYS A 58 -3.44 9.02 2.11
N GLN A 59 -3.57 7.83 2.68
CA GLN A 59 -2.66 6.75 2.34
C GLN A 59 -2.89 6.22 0.93
N LEU A 60 -4.14 6.17 0.47
CA LEU A 60 -4.42 5.81 -0.91
C LEU A 60 -3.84 6.81 -1.89
N ARG A 61 -3.93 8.10 -1.57
CA ARG A 61 -3.34 9.12 -2.44
C ARG A 61 -1.83 9.01 -2.52
N GLU A 62 -1.19 8.70 -1.40
CA GLU A 62 0.25 8.52 -1.39
C GLU A 62 0.66 7.30 -2.22
N LEU A 63 -0.07 6.19 -2.08
CA LEU A 63 0.20 5.01 -2.89
C LEU A 63 -0.05 5.26 -4.38
N GLU A 64 -1.04 6.06 -4.70
CA GLU A 64 -1.31 6.44 -6.08
C GLU A 64 -0.18 7.31 -6.62
N GLN A 65 0.27 8.30 -5.87
CA GLN A 65 1.36 9.17 -6.26
C GLN A 65 2.65 8.41 -6.47
N ASP A 66 2.89 7.41 -5.64
CA ASP A 66 4.09 6.59 -5.75
C ASP A 66 3.97 5.51 -6.83
N GLY A 67 2.84 5.45 -7.50
CA GLY A 67 2.66 4.60 -8.65
C GLY A 67 2.26 3.16 -8.37
N PHE A 68 1.87 2.84 -7.14
CA PHE A 68 1.49 1.46 -6.77
C PHE A 68 0.02 1.19 -6.98
N VAL A 69 -0.82 2.23 -6.93
CA VAL A 69 -2.27 2.10 -6.97
C VAL A 69 -2.83 3.01 -8.04
N SER A 70 -3.81 2.51 -8.75
CA SER A 70 -4.57 3.25 -9.75
C SER A 70 -5.95 3.55 -9.20
N ARG A 71 -6.44 4.75 -9.45
CA ARG A 71 -7.75 5.19 -9.00
C ARG A 71 -8.59 5.51 -10.21
N TYR A 72 -9.75 4.87 -10.32
CA TYR A 72 -10.65 5.10 -11.44
C TYR A 72 -11.97 5.63 -10.92
N VAL A 73 -12.39 6.78 -11.48
CA VAL A 73 -13.65 7.43 -11.11
C VAL A 73 -14.64 7.23 -12.23
N TYR A 74 -15.74 6.57 -11.93
CA TYR A 74 -16.82 6.39 -12.89
C TYR A 74 -17.69 7.63 -12.90
N GLN A 75 -18.10 8.05 -14.11
CA GLN A 75 -19.00 9.19 -14.25
C GLN A 75 -20.43 8.71 -14.13
N GLU A 76 -20.89 8.60 -12.91
CA GLU A 76 -22.27 8.22 -12.64
C GLU A 76 -22.71 8.92 -11.35
N VAL A 77 -23.99 8.79 -11.03
CA VAL A 77 -24.58 9.44 -9.86
C VAL A 77 -25.24 8.35 -9.02
N PRO A 78 -24.76 8.13 -7.77
CA PRO A 78 -23.61 8.77 -7.15
C PRO A 78 -22.30 8.32 -7.78
N PRO A 79 -21.21 9.09 -7.63
CA PRO A 79 -19.93 8.70 -8.23
C PRO A 79 -19.41 7.42 -7.60
N LYS A 80 -18.78 6.60 -8.41
CA LYS A 80 -18.15 5.37 -7.98
C LYS A 80 -16.65 5.48 -8.21
N VAL A 81 -15.87 5.12 -7.20
CA VAL A 81 -14.41 5.13 -7.27
C VAL A 81 -13.88 3.75 -6.97
N GLU A 82 -13.01 3.25 -7.83
CA GLU A 82 -12.38 1.95 -7.66
C GLU A 82 -10.87 2.08 -7.63
N TYR A 83 -10.25 1.27 -6.78
CA TYR A 83 -8.80 1.22 -6.64
C TYR A 83 -8.29 -0.15 -7.08
N SER A 84 -7.20 -0.15 -7.83
CA SER A 84 -6.57 -1.39 -8.28
C SER A 84 -5.05 -1.18 -8.27
N LEU A 85 -4.30 -2.28 -8.38
CA LEU A 85 -2.85 -2.18 -8.46
C LEU A 85 -2.43 -1.84 -9.87
N THR A 86 -1.40 -0.99 -9.97
CA THR A 86 -0.70 -0.77 -11.24
C THR A 86 0.20 -1.97 -11.52
N GLU A 87 0.88 -1.96 -12.68
CA GLU A 87 1.89 -2.99 -12.95
C GLU A 87 2.98 -2.98 -11.90
N LEU A 88 3.41 -1.80 -11.48
CA LEU A 88 4.40 -1.71 -10.41
C LEU A 88 3.88 -2.33 -9.12
N GLY A 89 2.64 -2.01 -8.75
CA GLY A 89 2.04 -2.60 -7.56
C GLY A 89 1.93 -4.11 -7.65
N LYS A 90 1.57 -4.63 -8.83
CA LYS A 90 1.49 -6.08 -9.04
C LYS A 90 2.84 -6.74 -8.89
N ASN A 91 3.91 -6.08 -9.35
CA ASN A 91 5.26 -6.61 -9.20
C ASN A 91 5.67 -6.73 -7.73
N PHE A 92 5.03 -5.99 -6.85
CA PHE A 92 5.33 -6.03 -5.42
C PHE A 92 4.58 -7.15 -4.70
N VAL A 93 3.54 -7.72 -5.31
CA VAL A 93 2.69 -8.74 -4.66
C VAL A 93 3.49 -9.95 -4.16
N PRO A 94 4.45 -10.50 -4.93
CA PRO A 94 5.22 -11.64 -4.41
C PRO A 94 5.95 -11.31 -3.11
N ILE A 95 6.39 -10.07 -2.95
CA ILE A 95 7.06 -9.67 -1.71
C ILE A 95 6.05 -9.64 -0.55
N LEU A 96 4.85 -9.12 -0.80
CA LEU A 96 3.79 -9.13 0.22
C LEU A 96 3.44 -10.55 0.62
N GLN A 97 3.39 -11.47 -0.33
CA GLN A 97 3.09 -12.87 -0.06
C GLN A 97 4.17 -13.49 0.81
N GLU A 98 5.43 -13.17 0.54
CA GLU A 98 6.52 -13.66 1.38
C GLU A 98 6.46 -13.07 2.78
N MET A 99 6.11 -11.80 2.89
CA MET A 99 5.93 -11.17 4.20
C MET A 99 4.84 -11.86 5.01
N LYS A 100 3.71 -12.14 4.36
CA LYS A 100 2.62 -12.84 5.05
C LYS A 100 3.07 -14.22 5.51
N LYS A 101 3.72 -14.95 4.64
CA LYS A 101 4.21 -16.30 4.97
C LYS A 101 5.16 -16.28 6.15
N TRP A 102 6.10 -15.34 6.15
CA TRP A 102 7.05 -15.20 7.23
C TRP A 102 6.34 -14.88 8.55
N SER A 103 5.37 -13.98 8.48
CA SER A 103 4.59 -13.58 9.65
C SER A 103 3.78 -14.74 10.21
N ASP A 104 3.15 -15.53 9.34
CA ASP A 104 2.36 -16.68 9.77
C ASP A 104 3.22 -17.70 10.50
N ILE A 105 4.48 -17.84 10.09
CA ILE A 105 5.39 -18.83 10.69
C ILE A 105 5.98 -18.32 12.00
N HIS A 106 6.33 -17.05 12.06
CA HIS A 106 7.16 -16.52 13.13
C HIS A 106 6.44 -15.60 14.11
N LEU A 107 5.32 -14.99 13.72
CA LEU A 107 4.63 -14.00 14.54
C LEU A 107 3.21 -14.47 14.84
N MET A 108 3.11 -15.37 15.78
CA MET A 108 1.79 -15.91 16.18
C MET A 108 1.16 -15.10 17.29
#